data_fd7970bba2120862da4d975599ed4a7d
#
_entry.id   fd7970bba2120862da4d975599ed4a7d
#
_cell.length_a   1.000
_cell.length_b   1.000
_cell.length_c   1.000
_cell.angle_alpha   90.00
_cell.angle_beta   90.00
_cell.angle_gamma   90.00
#
_symmetry.space_group_name_H-M   'P 1'
#
loop_
_entity.id
_entity.type
_entity.pdbx_description
1 polymer ?
#
loop_
_entity_poly.entity_id
_entity_poly.type
_entity_poly.pdbx_seq_one_letter_code
_entity_poly.pdbx_strand_id
1 'polypeptide(L)'
;MADVIAPDQWATIHQLVDWIDSANGRTPHEVAMRILKVTEEAGEAASAYIGMTGQNPRKGVTHSREEVADELCDVILAAAVALVSVTDGTAEAALTGKLAKVAARAAATRAAP
;
A
#
# COMPACT_ATOMS: atom_id res chain seq x y z
N MET A 1 14.92 15.58 -4.41
CA MET A 1 14.70 14.13 -4.39
C MET A 1 13.52 13.79 -5.29
N ALA A 2 13.66 12.78 -6.11
CA ALA A 2 12.57 12.32 -6.95
C ALA A 2 11.46 11.70 -6.08
N ASP A 3 10.22 11.77 -6.55
CA ASP A 3 9.09 11.13 -5.87
C ASP A 3 9.26 9.62 -5.84
N VAL A 4 8.77 8.99 -4.78
CA VAL A 4 8.74 7.52 -4.61
C VAL A 4 7.92 6.89 -5.74
N ILE A 5 6.81 7.53 -6.08
CA ILE A 5 5.93 7.16 -7.19
C ILE A 5 6.02 8.28 -8.22
N ALA A 6 6.11 7.94 -9.51
CA ALA A 6 6.24 8.92 -10.56
C ALA A 6 5.01 9.85 -10.65
N PRO A 7 5.18 11.11 -11.07
CA PRO A 7 4.07 12.07 -11.11
C PRO A 7 2.87 11.63 -11.94
N ASP A 8 3.06 10.97 -13.07
CA ASP A 8 1.98 10.46 -13.91
C ASP A 8 1.23 9.30 -13.24
N GLN A 9 1.93 8.49 -12.47
CA GLN A 9 1.34 7.41 -11.68
C GLN A 9 0.58 7.95 -10.48
N TRP A 10 1.10 8.98 -9.82
CA TRP A 10 0.34 9.70 -8.79
C TRP A 10 -0.95 10.28 -9.36
N ALA A 11 -0.90 10.84 -10.58
CA ALA A 11 -2.10 11.35 -11.24
C ALA A 11 -3.15 10.25 -11.41
N THR A 12 -2.75 9.04 -11.77
CA THR A 12 -3.66 7.90 -11.87
C THR A 12 -4.25 7.53 -10.51
N ILE A 13 -3.44 7.53 -9.45
CA ILE A 13 -3.93 7.26 -8.09
C ILE A 13 -4.96 8.32 -7.67
N HIS A 14 -4.70 9.61 -7.95
CA HIS A 14 -5.67 10.67 -7.68
C HIS A 14 -6.98 10.48 -8.44
N GLN A 15 -6.92 10.01 -9.69
CA GLN A 15 -8.12 9.70 -10.47
C GLN A 15 -8.93 8.57 -9.82
N LEU A 16 -8.26 7.55 -9.30
CA LEU A 16 -8.94 6.47 -8.56
C LEU A 16 -9.62 6.99 -7.30
N VAL A 17 -8.97 7.88 -6.57
CA VAL A 17 -9.56 8.51 -5.37
C VAL A 17 -10.76 9.37 -5.76
N ASP A 18 -10.66 10.15 -6.82
CA ASP A 18 -11.77 10.97 -7.31
C ASP A 18 -12.96 10.10 -7.71
N TRP A 19 -12.71 8.95 -8.33
CA TRP A 19 -13.75 7.99 -8.69
C TRP A 19 -14.44 7.42 -7.44
N ILE A 20 -13.66 7.03 -6.43
CA ILE A 20 -14.21 6.52 -5.17
C ILE A 20 -14.99 7.62 -4.44
N ASP A 21 -14.48 8.86 -4.42
CA ASP A 21 -15.18 10.00 -3.83
C ASP A 21 -16.53 10.23 -4.50
N SER A 22 -16.58 10.12 -5.83
CA SER A 22 -17.82 10.30 -6.59
C SER A 22 -18.84 9.22 -6.25
N ALA A 23 -18.40 7.98 -6.02
CA ALA A 23 -19.29 6.87 -5.71
C ALA A 23 -19.73 6.85 -4.24
N ASN A 24 -18.81 7.12 -3.30
CA ASN A 24 -19.00 6.86 -1.88
C ASN A 24 -18.98 8.13 -1.02
N GLY A 25 -18.55 9.28 -1.58
CA GLY A 25 -18.24 10.47 -0.80
C GLY A 25 -16.91 10.34 -0.07
N ARG A 26 -16.61 11.31 0.79
CA ARG A 26 -15.38 11.32 1.59
C ARG A 26 -15.71 11.75 3.03
N THR A 27 -16.66 11.06 3.65
CA THR A 27 -16.96 11.25 5.07
C THR A 27 -15.83 10.65 5.92
N PRO A 28 -15.71 11.01 7.21
CA PRO A 28 -14.75 10.35 8.11
C PRO A 28 -14.92 8.84 8.15
N HIS A 29 -16.15 8.34 8.08
CA HIS A 29 -16.41 6.91 8.03
C HIS A 29 -15.84 6.27 6.75
N GLU A 30 -16.05 6.90 5.59
CA GLU A 30 -15.52 6.38 4.32
C GLU A 30 -13.99 6.37 4.32
N VAL A 31 -13.36 7.41 4.86
CA VAL A 31 -11.90 7.46 5.00
C VAL A 31 -11.41 6.32 5.90
N ALA A 32 -12.09 6.06 7.01
CA ALA A 32 -11.78 4.94 7.89
C ALA A 32 -11.88 3.61 7.15
N MET A 33 -12.87 3.43 6.29
CA MET A 33 -13.01 2.21 5.48
C MET A 33 -11.85 2.04 4.50
N ARG A 34 -11.34 3.13 3.92
CA ARG A 34 -10.17 3.08 3.03
C ARG A 34 -8.90 2.67 3.79
N ILE A 35 -8.77 3.05 5.05
CA ILE A 35 -7.66 2.62 5.92
C ILE A 35 -7.82 1.13 6.25
N LEU A 36 -9.01 0.69 6.62
CA LEU A 36 -9.29 -0.72 6.92
C LEU A 36 -9.06 -1.61 5.70
N LYS A 37 -9.27 -1.10 4.50
CA LYS A 37 -8.99 -1.83 3.25
C LYS A 37 -7.53 -2.24 3.16
N VAL A 38 -6.61 -1.46 3.69
CA VAL A 38 -5.18 -1.83 3.74
C VAL A 38 -4.99 -3.12 4.53
N THR A 39 -5.68 -3.26 5.66
CA THR A 39 -5.63 -4.48 6.47
C THR A 39 -6.24 -5.68 5.73
N GLU A 40 -7.35 -5.46 5.03
CA GLU A 40 -7.98 -6.50 4.20
C GLU A 40 -7.01 -7.01 3.13
N GLU A 41 -6.39 -6.11 2.38
CA GLU A 41 -5.42 -6.48 1.34
C GLU A 41 -4.18 -7.16 1.93
N ALA A 42 -3.70 -6.69 3.07
CA ALA A 42 -2.58 -7.33 3.77
C ALA A 42 -2.92 -8.76 4.17
N GLY A 43 -4.16 -9.00 4.60
CA GLY A 43 -4.65 -10.34 4.90
C GLY A 43 -4.66 -11.24 3.66
N GLU A 44 -5.04 -10.72 2.51
CA GLU A 44 -5.02 -11.46 1.25
C GLU A 44 -3.59 -11.81 0.83
N ALA A 45 -2.63 -10.89 1.02
CA ALA A 45 -1.21 -11.17 0.75
C ALA A 45 -0.68 -12.27 1.67
N ALA A 46 -1.04 -12.24 2.95
CA ALA A 46 -0.66 -13.27 3.91
C ALA A 46 -1.27 -14.62 3.51
N SER A 47 -2.53 -14.65 3.14
CA SER A 47 -3.23 -15.86 2.69
C SER A 47 -2.58 -16.44 1.43
N ALA A 48 -2.20 -15.58 0.48
CA ALA A 48 -1.53 -16.02 -0.75
C ALA A 48 -0.15 -16.65 -0.43
N TYR A 49 0.61 -16.05 0.48
CA TYR A 49 1.90 -16.61 0.88
C TYR A 49 1.76 -17.96 1.58
N ILE A 50 0.80 -18.10 2.48
CA ILE A 50 0.48 -19.37 3.13
C ILE A 50 0.14 -20.43 2.08
N GLY A 51 -0.66 -20.05 1.08
CA GLY A 51 -1.02 -20.94 -0.02
C GLY A 51 0.18 -21.30 -0.92
N MET A 52 1.09 -20.36 -1.12
CA MET A 52 2.31 -20.60 -1.90
C MET A 52 3.21 -21.64 -1.22
N THR A 53 3.29 -21.63 0.11
CA THR A 53 4.13 -22.56 0.86
C THR A 53 3.48 -23.94 1.06
N GLY A 54 2.20 -24.10 0.75
CA GLY A 54 1.48 -25.33 1.00
C GLY A 54 1.33 -25.67 2.48
N GLN A 55 1.24 -24.64 3.34
CA GLN A 55 1.21 -24.81 4.79
C GLN A 55 0.05 -25.71 5.25
N ASN A 56 -1.10 -25.63 4.58
CA ASN A 56 -2.25 -26.48 4.92
C ASN A 56 -2.17 -27.78 4.10
N PRO A 57 -1.88 -28.95 4.73
CA PRO A 57 -1.73 -30.20 4.00
C PRO A 57 -2.97 -30.61 3.20
N ARG A 58 -4.17 -30.22 3.67
CA ARG A 58 -5.43 -30.53 2.99
C ARG A 58 -5.54 -29.81 1.65
N LYS A 59 -5.06 -28.56 1.59
CA LYS A 59 -5.17 -27.72 0.40
C LYS A 59 -3.96 -27.86 -0.52
N GLY A 60 -2.79 -28.13 0.03
CA GLY A 60 -1.55 -28.13 -0.72
C GLY A 60 -1.13 -26.73 -1.17
N VAL A 61 -0.35 -26.66 -2.23
CA VAL A 61 0.08 -25.39 -2.82
C VAL A 61 -1.04 -24.85 -3.70
N THR A 62 -1.52 -23.64 -3.38
CA THR A 62 -2.67 -23.02 -4.04
C THR A 62 -2.33 -21.70 -4.74
N HIS A 63 -1.17 -21.12 -4.47
CA HIS A 63 -0.76 -19.82 -5.00
C HIS A 63 0.66 -19.86 -5.53
N SER A 64 0.95 -18.99 -6.49
CA SER A 64 2.29 -18.78 -7.03
C SER A 64 2.96 -17.58 -6.38
N ARG A 65 4.27 -17.44 -6.60
CA ARG A 65 5.02 -16.25 -6.19
C ARG A 65 4.45 -14.97 -6.84
N GLU A 66 4.05 -15.08 -8.10
CA GLU A 66 3.50 -13.97 -8.86
C GLU A 66 2.16 -13.50 -8.25
N GLU A 67 1.36 -14.44 -7.77
CA GLU A 67 0.10 -14.11 -7.08
C GLU A 67 0.35 -13.42 -5.74
N VAL A 68 1.39 -13.82 -5.00
CA VAL A 68 1.80 -13.11 -3.77
C VAL A 68 2.23 -11.68 -4.11
N ALA A 69 3.03 -11.51 -5.17
CA ALA A 69 3.47 -10.18 -5.61
C ALA A 69 2.29 -9.30 -6.01
N ASP A 70 1.30 -9.86 -6.71
CA ASP A 70 0.09 -9.15 -7.11
C ASP A 70 -0.69 -8.65 -5.88
N GLU A 71 -0.87 -9.50 -4.88
CA GLU A 71 -1.54 -9.11 -3.64
C GLU A 71 -0.77 -8.03 -2.87
N LEU A 72 0.57 -8.08 -2.88
CA LEU A 72 1.38 -7.01 -2.26
C LEU A 72 1.24 -5.69 -3.01
N CYS A 73 1.09 -5.73 -4.33
CA CYS A 73 0.77 -4.52 -5.12
C CYS A 73 -0.57 -3.92 -4.70
N ASP A 74 -1.57 -4.75 -4.43
CA ASP A 74 -2.86 -4.29 -3.93
C ASP A 74 -2.73 -3.61 -2.57
N VAL A 75 -1.85 -4.12 -1.69
CA VAL A 75 -1.56 -3.46 -0.40
C VAL A 75 -0.98 -2.07 -0.63
N ILE A 76 -0.01 -1.95 -1.53
CA ILE A 76 0.63 -0.67 -1.83
C ILE A 76 -0.39 0.33 -2.39
N LEU A 77 -1.23 -0.10 -3.32
CA LEU A 77 -2.24 0.76 -3.93
C LEU A 77 -3.33 1.16 -2.93
N ALA A 78 -3.80 0.23 -2.11
CA ALA A 78 -4.77 0.54 -1.05
C ALA A 78 -4.20 1.56 -0.07
N ALA A 79 -2.92 1.41 0.31
CA ALA A 79 -2.25 2.36 1.21
C ALA A 79 -2.09 3.73 0.55
N ALA A 80 -1.77 3.79 -0.74
CA ALA A 80 -1.65 5.06 -1.48
C ALA A 80 -3.01 5.78 -1.55
N VAL A 81 -4.10 5.05 -1.84
CA VAL A 81 -5.46 5.60 -1.85
C VAL A 81 -5.84 6.15 -0.47
N ALA A 82 -5.56 5.40 0.59
CA ALA A 82 -5.82 5.83 1.96
C ALA A 82 -4.99 7.07 2.32
N LEU A 83 -3.71 7.10 1.92
CA LEU A 83 -2.82 8.22 2.18
C LEU A 83 -3.34 9.51 1.52
N VAL A 84 -3.73 9.45 0.26
CA VAL A 84 -4.34 10.59 -0.44
C VAL A 84 -5.62 11.03 0.28
N SER A 85 -6.42 10.07 0.74
CA SER A 85 -7.72 10.34 1.38
C SER A 85 -7.59 11.03 2.74
N VAL A 86 -6.54 10.72 3.52
CA VAL A 86 -6.34 11.30 4.87
C VAL A 86 -5.49 12.57 4.85
N THR A 87 -4.82 12.86 3.74
CA THR A 87 -4.00 14.07 3.59
C THR A 87 -4.73 15.09 2.73
N ASP A 88 -4.39 16.35 2.92
CA ASP A 88 -4.99 17.44 2.17
C ASP A 88 -3.96 17.96 1.15
N GLY A 89 -3.75 17.19 0.09
CA GLY A 89 -2.83 17.53 -1.00
C GLY A 89 -1.35 17.30 -0.69
N THR A 90 -1.02 16.54 0.35
CA THR A 90 0.38 16.33 0.78
C THR A 90 0.84 14.88 0.73
N ALA A 91 0.10 14.00 0.07
CA ALA A 91 0.41 12.56 0.04
C ALA A 91 1.79 12.27 -0.56
N GLU A 92 2.13 12.91 -1.69
CA GLU A 92 3.40 12.73 -2.38
C GLU A 92 4.57 13.10 -1.47
N ALA A 93 4.50 14.29 -0.86
CA ALA A 93 5.54 14.77 0.04
C ALA A 93 5.64 13.91 1.31
N ALA A 94 4.52 13.44 1.84
CA ALA A 94 4.50 12.58 3.02
C ALA A 94 5.24 11.26 2.75
N LEU A 95 4.98 10.62 1.63
CA LEU A 95 5.63 9.35 1.28
C LEU A 95 7.12 9.54 1.01
N THR A 96 7.48 10.54 0.21
CA THR A 96 8.88 10.86 -0.10
C THR A 96 9.67 11.21 1.16
N GLY A 97 9.09 12.02 2.05
CA GLY A 97 9.72 12.39 3.31
C GLY A 97 9.89 11.20 4.25
N LYS A 98 8.92 10.29 4.29
CA LYS A 98 9.02 9.09 5.11
C LYS A 98 10.13 8.17 4.62
N LEU A 99 10.24 7.96 3.32
CA LEU A 99 11.32 7.17 2.76
C LEU A 99 12.69 7.77 3.11
N ALA A 100 12.83 9.08 3.01
CA ALA A 100 14.08 9.77 3.37
C ALA A 100 14.45 9.54 4.84
N LYS A 101 13.49 9.61 5.75
CA LYS A 101 13.69 9.34 7.18
C LYS A 101 14.13 7.89 7.44
N VAL A 102 13.46 6.94 6.80
CA VAL A 102 13.80 5.51 6.96
C VAL A 102 15.20 5.23 6.40
N ALA A 103 15.52 5.79 5.22
CA ALA A 103 16.83 5.63 4.61
C ALA A 103 17.94 6.23 5.49
N ALA A 104 17.71 7.40 6.09
CA ALA A 104 18.66 8.03 6.98
C ALA A 104 18.91 7.20 8.24
N ARG A 105 17.86 6.64 8.84
CA ARG A 105 18.00 5.75 10.02
C ARG A 105 18.78 4.48 9.68
N ALA A 106 18.51 3.88 8.53
CA ALA A 106 19.24 2.70 8.08
C ALA A 106 20.71 3.01 7.83
N ALA A 107 21.01 4.14 7.19
CA ALA A 107 22.39 4.58 6.96
C ALA A 107 23.14 4.82 8.27
N ALA A 108 22.52 5.48 9.25
CA ALA A 108 23.10 5.71 10.57
C ALA A 108 23.40 4.40 11.30
N THR A 109 22.48 3.43 11.24
CA THR A 109 22.68 2.11 11.86
C THR A 109 23.83 1.36 11.20
N ARG A 110 23.92 1.37 9.86
CA ARG A 110 25.02 0.70 9.14
C ARG A 110 26.37 1.35 9.37
N ALA A 111 26.41 2.66 9.63
CA ALA A 111 27.64 3.40 9.89
C ALA A 111 28.10 3.29 11.35
N ALA A 112 27.26 2.80 12.29
CA ALA A 112 27.61 2.66 13.69
C ALA A 112 28.69 1.59 13.88
N PRO A 113 29.71 1.84 14.77
CA PRO A 113 30.74 0.86 15.06
C PRO A 113 30.22 -0.37 15.82
#